data_b94741a85009f18060b2cb572df9683f
#
_entry.id   b94741a85009f18060b2cb572df9683f
#
_cell.length_a   1.000
_cell.length_b   1.000
_cell.length_c   1.000
_cell.angle_alpha   90.00
_cell.angle_beta   90.00
_cell.angle_gamma   90.00
#
_symmetry.space_group_name_H-M   'P 1'
#
loop_
_entity.id
_entity.type
_entity.pdbx_description
1 polymer ?
#
loop_
_entity_poly.entity_id
_entity_poly.type
_entity_poly.pdbx_seq_one_letter_code
_entity_poly.pdbx_strand_id
1 'polypeptide(L)'
;VGSAHFWGEPVWGYYHSEDEWVMRKQIEMLTVAGVDFLGLDTSNNVLYENVTKILFELLLEYQGKGWDVPKVVYYLGKHDLNADISVFKQVYNIFYSKEEYKSLWFTPNSPEKPMIIAPDNVIAAFNRSSNEQEKMFAGFFDFRVTQWPNEGYHHKNGAPWIDFTYPQTSQDGWISL
;
A
#
# COMPACT_ATOMS: atom_id res chain seq x y z
N VAL A 1 19.46 -19.19 -12.64
CA VAL A 1 19.66 -17.77 -12.45
C VAL A 1 18.80 -17.08 -13.49
N GLY A 2 17.75 -16.37 -13.08
CA GLY A 2 16.85 -15.63 -13.98
C GLY A 2 17.59 -14.52 -14.71
N SER A 3 17.05 -14.13 -15.86
CA SER A 3 17.57 -12.97 -16.60
C SER A 3 17.37 -11.72 -15.75
N ALA A 4 18.43 -10.95 -15.57
CA ALA A 4 18.33 -9.65 -14.93
C ALA A 4 17.66 -8.66 -15.90
N HIS A 5 16.65 -7.96 -15.41
CA HIS A 5 15.97 -6.93 -16.19
C HIS A 5 16.34 -5.57 -15.62
N PHE A 6 17.10 -4.79 -16.38
CA PHE A 6 17.51 -3.45 -16.00
C PHE A 6 16.85 -2.44 -16.93
N TRP A 7 16.32 -1.37 -16.33
CA TRP A 7 15.82 -0.21 -17.08
C TRP A 7 16.90 0.86 -17.21
N GLY A 8 17.74 0.97 -16.21
CA GLY A 8 18.85 1.90 -16.13
C GLY A 8 19.58 1.73 -14.81
N GLU A 9 20.74 2.32 -14.69
CA GLU A 9 21.48 2.33 -13.44
C GLU A 9 20.87 3.37 -12.48
N PRO A 10 20.50 2.96 -11.25
CA PRO A 10 20.03 3.91 -10.24
C PRO A 10 21.10 4.93 -9.86
N VAL A 11 20.69 6.07 -9.29
CA VAL A 11 21.61 7.16 -8.86
C VAL A 11 22.72 6.66 -7.92
N TRP A 12 22.42 5.63 -7.12
CA TRP A 12 23.36 5.02 -6.16
C TRP A 12 23.93 3.69 -6.63
N GLY A 13 23.92 3.41 -7.96
CA GLY A 13 24.31 2.13 -8.53
C GLY A 13 23.26 1.04 -8.24
N TYR A 14 23.61 -0.20 -8.59
CA TYR A 14 22.72 -1.36 -8.31
C TYR A 14 22.82 -1.77 -6.85
N TYR A 15 21.69 -1.97 -6.19
CA TYR A 15 21.58 -2.32 -4.78
C TYR A 15 20.54 -3.40 -4.54
N HIS A 16 20.62 -4.06 -3.41
CA HIS A 16 19.57 -4.94 -2.92
C HIS A 16 18.40 -4.15 -2.32
N SER A 17 17.19 -4.65 -2.46
CA SER A 17 16.00 -4.03 -1.86
C SER A 17 16.07 -3.92 -0.33
N GLU A 18 16.91 -4.73 0.31
CA GLU A 18 17.17 -4.73 1.76
C GLU A 18 18.34 -3.80 2.16
N ASP A 19 18.89 -3.02 1.23
CA ASP A 19 19.98 -2.08 1.55
C ASP A 19 19.45 -0.90 2.36
N GLU A 20 19.72 -0.92 3.66
CA GLU A 20 19.24 0.10 4.59
C GLU A 20 19.77 1.50 4.27
N TRP A 21 21.00 1.62 3.76
CA TRP A 21 21.55 2.93 3.43
C TRP A 21 20.75 3.58 2.30
N VAL A 22 20.45 2.83 1.25
CA VAL A 22 19.63 3.31 0.13
C VAL A 22 18.21 3.62 0.60
N MET A 23 17.61 2.73 1.40
CA MET A 23 16.27 2.91 1.93
C MET A 23 16.17 4.17 2.81
N ARG A 24 17.18 4.44 3.65
CA ARG A 24 17.29 5.68 4.42
C ARG A 24 17.31 6.91 3.51
N LYS A 25 18.10 6.89 2.43
CA LYS A 25 18.15 8.01 1.48
C LYS A 25 16.81 8.24 0.78
N GLN A 26 16.13 7.17 0.42
CA GLN A 26 14.78 7.27 -0.16
C GLN A 26 13.78 7.86 0.84
N ILE A 27 13.76 7.40 2.09
CA ILE A 27 12.89 7.95 3.15
C ILE A 27 13.17 9.44 3.36
N GLU A 28 14.44 9.84 3.48
CA GLU A 28 14.83 11.24 3.63
C GLU A 28 14.31 12.10 2.48
N MET A 29 14.50 11.66 1.23
CA MET A 29 14.06 12.39 0.05
C MET A 29 12.54 12.51 -0.03
N LEU A 30 11.82 11.40 0.21
CA LEU A 30 10.36 11.37 0.16
C LEU A 30 9.74 12.23 1.26
N THR A 31 10.34 12.23 2.45
CA THR A 31 9.91 13.10 3.56
C THR A 31 10.11 14.57 3.22
N VAL A 32 11.29 14.94 2.68
CA VAL A 32 11.57 16.34 2.26
C VAL A 32 10.66 16.76 1.10
N ALA A 33 10.30 15.85 0.23
CA ALA A 33 9.35 16.10 -0.86
C ALA A 33 7.89 16.25 -0.38
N GLY A 34 7.60 15.97 0.89
CA GLY A 34 6.25 16.07 1.46
C GLY A 34 5.30 14.98 1.01
N VAL A 35 5.81 13.77 0.79
CA VAL A 35 4.99 12.61 0.41
C VAL A 35 4.16 12.17 1.61
N ASP A 36 2.83 12.14 1.47
CA ASP A 36 1.91 11.78 2.55
C ASP A 36 1.95 10.29 2.91
N PHE A 37 2.00 9.41 1.90
CA PHE A 37 2.06 7.97 2.13
C PHE A 37 2.76 7.20 1.01
N LEU A 38 3.23 6.01 1.35
CA LEU A 38 3.80 5.01 0.43
C LEU A 38 2.75 3.94 0.16
N GLY A 39 2.42 3.73 -1.11
CA GLY A 39 1.59 2.61 -1.55
C GLY A 39 2.45 1.36 -1.73
N LEU A 40 2.34 0.39 -0.85
CA LEU A 40 3.05 -0.88 -0.97
C LEU A 40 2.29 -1.82 -1.90
N ASP A 41 2.80 -1.98 -3.10
CA ASP A 41 2.19 -2.81 -4.13
C ASP A 41 2.38 -4.30 -3.83
N THR A 42 1.29 -4.97 -3.53
CA THR A 42 1.19 -6.43 -3.39
C THR A 42 0.28 -7.04 -4.45
N SER A 43 0.14 -6.36 -5.59
CA SER A 43 -0.72 -6.78 -6.69
C SER A 43 -0.30 -8.11 -7.33
N ASN A 44 0.91 -8.56 -7.10
CA ASN A 44 1.44 -9.87 -7.50
C ASN A 44 1.30 -10.96 -6.41
N ASN A 45 0.56 -10.69 -5.34
CA ASN A 45 0.40 -11.55 -4.16
C ASN A 45 1.70 -11.86 -3.39
N VAL A 46 2.71 -11.01 -3.52
CA VAL A 46 3.97 -11.12 -2.79
C VAL A 46 4.12 -9.93 -1.84
N LEU A 47 4.34 -10.22 -0.55
CA LEU A 47 4.39 -9.18 0.48
C LEU A 47 5.79 -8.58 0.72
N TYR A 48 6.84 -9.26 0.26
CA TYR A 48 8.24 -8.85 0.49
C TYR A 48 8.54 -8.55 1.97
N GLU A 49 8.15 -9.46 2.86
CA GLU A 49 8.11 -9.23 4.31
C GLU A 49 9.42 -8.71 4.92
N ASN A 50 10.58 -9.22 4.49
CA ASN A 50 11.87 -8.74 4.99
C ASN A 50 12.10 -7.27 4.64
N VAL A 51 11.86 -6.90 3.38
CA VAL A 51 12.03 -5.53 2.88
C VAL A 51 11.08 -4.58 3.59
N THR A 52 9.79 -4.96 3.70
CA THR A 52 8.78 -4.11 4.34
C THR A 52 9.03 -3.97 5.85
N LYS A 53 9.52 -5.01 6.51
CA LYS A 53 9.90 -4.93 7.93
C LYS A 53 11.02 -3.91 8.15
N ILE A 54 12.10 -3.97 7.35
CA ILE A 54 13.18 -2.99 7.41
C ILE A 54 12.63 -1.58 7.17
N LEU A 55 11.78 -1.40 6.15
CA LEU A 55 11.15 -0.12 5.87
C LEU A 55 10.38 0.43 7.09
N PHE A 56 9.57 -0.40 7.75
CA PHE A 56 8.78 0.04 8.90
C PHE A 56 9.67 0.42 10.09
N GLU A 57 10.70 -0.36 10.38
CA GLU A 57 11.68 -0.07 11.42
C GLU A 57 12.40 1.25 11.17
N LEU A 58 12.78 1.53 9.93
CA LEU A 58 13.41 2.79 9.54
C LEU A 58 12.45 3.98 9.61
N LEU A 59 11.21 3.83 9.15
CA LEU A 59 10.19 4.87 9.27
C LEU A 59 9.94 5.24 10.74
N LEU A 60 9.81 4.24 11.63
CA LEU A 60 9.67 4.47 13.07
C LEU A 60 10.91 5.14 13.68
N GLU A 61 12.10 4.75 13.26
CA GLU A 61 13.35 5.39 13.70
C GLU A 61 13.38 6.88 13.36
N TYR A 62 13.05 7.24 12.10
CA TYR A 62 12.99 8.63 11.67
C TYR A 62 11.86 9.41 12.37
N GLN A 63 10.69 8.80 12.54
CA GLN A 63 9.59 9.38 13.29
C GLN A 63 9.99 9.66 14.75
N GLY A 64 10.72 8.74 15.39
CA GLY A 64 11.28 8.93 16.73
C GLY A 64 12.29 10.07 16.81
N LYS A 65 12.93 10.44 15.70
CA LYS A 65 13.82 11.60 15.56
C LYS A 65 13.09 12.91 15.22
N GLY A 66 11.77 12.88 15.16
CA GLY A 66 10.92 14.05 14.88
C GLY A 66 10.70 14.34 13.40
N TRP A 67 10.98 13.40 12.49
CA TRP A 67 10.67 13.54 11.07
C TRP A 67 9.21 13.20 10.81
N ASP A 68 8.56 13.97 9.96
CA ASP A 68 7.20 13.68 9.48
C ASP A 68 7.28 12.76 8.25
N VAL A 69 7.57 11.49 8.53
CA VAL A 69 7.77 10.48 7.49
C VAL A 69 6.47 10.08 6.80
N PRO A 70 6.54 9.65 5.52
CA PRO A 70 5.38 9.09 4.83
C PRO A 70 4.70 7.97 5.62
N LYS A 71 3.39 7.93 5.59
CA LYS A 71 2.60 6.82 6.13
C LYS A 71 2.61 5.64 5.17
N VAL A 72 1.94 4.54 5.54
CA VAL A 72 1.94 3.31 4.74
C VAL A 72 0.51 2.91 4.42
N VAL A 73 0.29 2.55 3.15
CA VAL A 73 -0.95 1.98 2.63
C VAL A 73 -0.61 0.75 1.80
N TYR A 74 -1.28 -0.36 2.01
CA TYR A 74 -1.16 -1.51 1.13
C TYR A 74 -2.11 -1.42 -0.05
N TYR A 75 -1.59 -1.78 -1.23
CA TYR A 75 -2.33 -1.87 -2.49
C TYR A 75 -2.40 -3.34 -2.92
N LEU A 76 -3.60 -3.94 -2.87
CA LEU A 76 -3.83 -5.33 -3.23
C LEU A 76 -4.26 -5.48 -4.68
N GLY A 77 -3.80 -6.56 -5.32
CA GLY A 77 -4.22 -6.94 -6.66
C GLY A 77 -5.63 -7.55 -6.70
N LYS A 78 -6.12 -7.79 -7.91
CA LYS A 78 -7.41 -8.42 -8.17
C LYS A 78 -7.19 -9.70 -8.99
N HIS A 79 -7.34 -10.84 -8.35
CA HIS A 79 -7.15 -12.17 -8.94
C HIS A 79 -8.32 -13.08 -8.62
N ASP A 80 -8.02 -14.19 -7.92
CA ASP A 80 -9.03 -15.07 -7.33
C ASP A 80 -9.44 -14.59 -5.94
N LEU A 81 -10.72 -14.57 -5.65
CA LEU A 81 -11.26 -14.04 -4.39
C LEU A 81 -10.62 -14.68 -3.15
N ASN A 82 -10.39 -16.00 -3.16
CA ASN A 82 -9.82 -16.68 -2.01
C ASN A 82 -8.33 -16.34 -1.82
N ALA A 83 -7.60 -16.22 -2.93
CA ALA A 83 -6.22 -15.77 -2.93
C ALA A 83 -6.12 -14.33 -2.42
N ASP A 84 -6.96 -13.43 -2.91
CA ASP A 84 -6.99 -12.01 -2.50
C ASP A 84 -7.34 -11.87 -1.02
N ILE A 85 -8.33 -12.62 -0.51
CA ILE A 85 -8.66 -12.67 0.93
C ILE A 85 -7.47 -13.20 1.75
N SER A 86 -6.77 -14.21 1.26
CA SER A 86 -5.58 -14.74 1.92
C SER A 86 -4.47 -13.69 2.05
N VAL A 87 -4.18 -12.99 0.96
CA VAL A 87 -3.19 -11.89 0.95
C VAL A 87 -3.63 -10.75 1.89
N PHE A 88 -4.91 -10.38 1.85
CA PHE A 88 -5.45 -9.38 2.77
C PHE A 88 -5.21 -9.75 4.24
N LYS A 89 -5.50 -11.00 4.62
CA LYS A 89 -5.27 -11.50 5.99
C LYS A 89 -3.79 -11.47 6.37
N GLN A 90 -2.90 -11.80 5.43
CA GLN A 90 -1.45 -11.71 5.66
C GLN A 90 -1.02 -10.27 5.89
N VAL A 91 -1.44 -9.32 5.03
CA VAL A 91 -1.18 -7.89 5.19
C VAL A 91 -1.68 -7.38 6.55
N TYR A 92 -2.90 -7.75 6.94
CA TYR A 92 -3.41 -7.41 8.27
C TYR A 92 -2.49 -7.93 9.38
N ASN A 93 -2.08 -9.19 9.30
CA ASN A 93 -1.25 -9.81 10.34
C ASN A 93 0.15 -9.22 10.46
N ILE A 94 0.78 -8.84 9.35
CA ILE A 94 2.16 -8.31 9.36
C ILE A 94 2.23 -6.82 9.66
N PHE A 95 1.14 -6.07 9.44
CA PHE A 95 1.16 -4.60 9.58
C PHE A 95 0.02 -4.06 10.44
N TYR A 96 -1.24 -4.20 10.01
CA TYR A 96 -2.36 -3.51 10.65
C TYR A 96 -2.75 -4.07 12.03
N SER A 97 -2.42 -5.32 12.35
CA SER A 97 -2.62 -5.91 13.67
C SER A 97 -1.53 -5.55 14.69
N LYS A 98 -0.47 -4.87 14.24
CA LYS A 98 0.71 -4.56 15.05
C LYS A 98 0.58 -3.16 15.65
N GLU A 99 0.45 -3.09 16.98
CA GLU A 99 0.31 -1.81 17.69
C GLU A 99 1.53 -0.89 17.46
N GLU A 100 2.72 -1.47 17.35
CA GLU A 100 3.97 -0.75 17.07
C GLU A 100 3.96 -0.01 15.74
N TYR A 101 3.15 -0.45 14.75
CA TYR A 101 3.05 0.19 13.43
C TYR A 101 1.87 1.15 13.30
N LYS A 102 1.05 1.30 14.34
CA LYS A 102 -0.15 2.14 14.30
C LYS A 102 0.13 3.59 13.91
N SER A 103 1.27 4.14 14.34
CA SER A 103 1.68 5.50 13.99
C SER A 103 2.08 5.66 12.51
N LEU A 104 2.30 4.57 11.79
CA LEU A 104 2.58 4.55 10.35
C LEU A 104 1.32 4.41 9.50
N TRP A 105 0.14 4.19 10.07
CA TRP A 105 -1.10 4.09 9.30
C TRP A 105 -1.45 5.43 8.65
N PHE A 106 -1.85 5.39 7.39
CA PHE A 106 -2.48 6.53 6.74
C PHE A 106 -3.98 6.52 7.04
N THR A 107 -4.46 7.56 7.70
CA THR A 107 -5.83 7.64 8.24
C THR A 107 -6.52 8.94 7.77
N PRO A 108 -6.84 9.06 6.46
CA PRO A 108 -7.28 10.33 5.88
C PRO A 108 -8.63 10.83 6.41
N ASN A 109 -9.52 9.93 6.77
CA ASN A 109 -10.89 10.28 7.15
C ASN A 109 -11.18 10.13 8.65
N SER A 110 -10.47 9.25 9.35
CA SER A 110 -10.66 9.00 10.78
C SER A 110 -9.39 8.39 11.39
N PRO A 111 -8.87 8.91 12.51
CA PRO A 111 -7.66 8.40 13.15
C PRO A 111 -7.68 6.91 13.50
N GLU A 112 -8.88 6.34 13.67
CA GLU A 112 -9.08 4.95 14.05
C GLU A 112 -9.26 4.01 12.85
N LYS A 113 -9.32 4.54 11.62
CA LYS A 113 -9.56 3.76 10.41
C LYS A 113 -8.41 3.91 9.41
N PRO A 114 -7.46 2.96 9.40
CA PRO A 114 -6.39 2.98 8.41
C PRO A 114 -6.93 2.73 7.01
N MET A 115 -6.38 3.45 6.04
CA MET A 115 -6.71 3.22 4.64
C MET A 115 -6.04 1.95 4.13
N ILE A 116 -6.77 1.19 3.32
CA ILE A 116 -6.27 0.06 2.53
C ILE A 116 -6.92 0.09 1.15
N ILE A 117 -6.16 -0.26 0.11
CA ILE A 117 -6.66 -0.35 -1.26
C ILE A 117 -6.84 -1.84 -1.58
N ALA A 118 -8.08 -2.26 -1.81
CA ALA A 118 -8.43 -3.67 -1.99
C ALA A 118 -9.46 -3.87 -3.11
N PRO A 119 -9.52 -5.05 -3.74
CA PRO A 119 -10.52 -5.35 -4.75
C PRO A 119 -11.97 -5.24 -4.22
N ASP A 120 -12.86 -4.77 -5.09
CA ASP A 120 -14.28 -4.59 -4.79
C ASP A 120 -15.00 -5.88 -4.34
N ASN A 121 -14.61 -7.02 -4.92
CA ASN A 121 -15.13 -8.34 -4.55
C ASN A 121 -14.70 -8.78 -3.15
N VAL A 122 -13.49 -8.44 -2.71
CA VAL A 122 -13.00 -8.69 -1.33
C VAL A 122 -13.78 -7.85 -0.33
N ILE A 123 -13.94 -6.55 -0.61
CA ILE A 123 -14.72 -5.64 0.24
C ILE A 123 -16.17 -6.12 0.35
N ALA A 124 -16.78 -6.52 -0.78
CA ALA A 124 -18.14 -7.06 -0.81
C ALA A 124 -18.26 -8.39 -0.04
N ALA A 125 -17.25 -9.25 -0.10
CA ALA A 125 -17.19 -10.50 0.66
C ALA A 125 -17.19 -10.22 2.16
N PHE A 126 -16.36 -9.31 2.66
CA PHE A 126 -16.31 -8.95 4.08
C PHE A 126 -17.62 -8.36 4.58
N ASN A 127 -18.27 -7.48 3.81
CA ASN A 127 -19.55 -6.88 4.16
C ASN A 127 -20.71 -7.90 4.26
N ARG A 128 -20.60 -9.07 3.60
CA ARG A 128 -21.61 -10.13 3.60
C ARG A 128 -21.25 -11.32 4.48
N SER A 129 -20.04 -11.34 5.02
CA SER A 129 -19.52 -12.50 5.74
C SER A 129 -20.25 -12.73 7.06
N SER A 130 -20.42 -13.99 7.43
CA SER A 130 -20.79 -14.40 8.78
C SER A 130 -19.59 -14.64 9.70
N ASN A 131 -18.38 -14.64 9.16
CA ASN A 131 -17.15 -14.80 9.92
C ASN A 131 -16.81 -13.53 10.70
N GLU A 132 -16.59 -13.66 12.03
CA GLU A 132 -16.37 -12.51 12.91
C GLU A 132 -15.12 -11.69 12.56
N GLN A 133 -14.04 -12.33 12.12
CA GLN A 133 -12.84 -11.62 11.70
C GLN A 133 -13.09 -10.79 10.42
N GLU A 134 -13.81 -11.34 9.46
CA GLU A 134 -14.12 -10.65 8.21
C GLU A 134 -15.11 -9.48 8.43
N LYS A 135 -16.07 -9.64 9.33
CA LYS A 135 -16.92 -8.52 9.79
C LYS A 135 -16.09 -7.43 10.48
N MET A 136 -15.13 -7.82 11.29
CA MET A 136 -14.22 -6.86 11.91
C MET A 136 -13.46 -6.07 10.86
N PHE A 137 -12.92 -6.72 9.80
CA PHE A 137 -12.24 -6.02 8.71
C PHE A 137 -13.16 -5.00 8.02
N ALA A 138 -14.41 -5.35 7.75
CA ALA A 138 -15.38 -4.43 7.13
C ALA A 138 -15.58 -3.13 7.91
N GLY A 139 -15.46 -3.17 9.24
CA GLY A 139 -15.60 -2.00 10.11
C GLY A 139 -14.29 -1.26 10.42
N PHE A 140 -13.18 -1.97 10.37
CA PHE A 140 -11.86 -1.48 10.82
C PHE A 140 -11.20 -0.56 9.78
N PHE A 141 -11.33 -0.87 8.49
CA PHE A 141 -10.62 -0.16 7.43
C PHE A 141 -11.43 0.97 6.78
N ASP A 142 -10.72 1.98 6.31
CA ASP A 142 -11.17 2.92 5.29
C ASP A 142 -10.76 2.35 3.92
N PHE A 143 -11.72 1.73 3.24
CA PHE A 143 -11.45 1.04 1.99
C PHE A 143 -11.44 1.98 0.79
N ARG A 144 -10.41 1.85 -0.04
CA ARG A 144 -10.39 2.28 -1.43
C ARG A 144 -10.41 1.06 -2.33
N VAL A 145 -10.99 1.20 -3.52
CA VAL A 145 -11.10 0.09 -4.48
C VAL A 145 -9.90 0.09 -5.42
N THR A 146 -9.27 -1.07 -5.59
CA THR A 146 -8.23 -1.27 -6.61
C THR A 146 -8.79 -0.94 -7.99
N GLN A 147 -8.16 -0.02 -8.71
CA GLN A 147 -8.56 0.43 -10.02
C GLN A 147 -7.45 0.17 -11.04
N TRP A 148 -7.70 -0.72 -11.99
CA TRP A 148 -6.76 -1.01 -13.07
C TRP A 148 -7.03 -0.14 -14.30
N PRO A 149 -6.01 0.25 -15.08
CA PRO A 149 -6.15 1.15 -16.21
C PRO A 149 -6.94 0.55 -17.39
N ASN A 150 -7.06 -0.79 -17.45
CA ASN A 150 -7.79 -1.51 -18.49
C ASN A 150 -9.22 -1.85 -18.11
N GLU A 151 -9.71 -1.43 -16.94
CA GLU A 151 -11.12 -1.53 -16.60
C GLU A 151 -11.91 -0.50 -17.40
N GLY A 152 -12.99 -0.92 -18.06
CA GLY A 152 -13.81 -0.04 -18.88
C GLY A 152 -14.72 0.93 -18.11
N TYR A 153 -14.51 1.05 -16.79
CA TYR A 153 -15.29 1.90 -15.88
C TYR A 153 -14.43 2.31 -14.68
N HIS A 154 -14.84 3.38 -14.00
CA HIS A 154 -14.22 3.84 -12.77
C HIS A 154 -15.08 3.46 -11.56
N HIS A 155 -14.46 2.87 -10.56
CA HIS A 155 -15.11 2.64 -9.26
C HIS A 155 -15.35 3.97 -8.55
N LYS A 156 -16.50 4.11 -7.90
CA LYS A 156 -16.86 5.34 -7.16
C LYS A 156 -15.81 5.72 -6.10
N ASN A 157 -15.14 4.75 -5.51
CA ASN A 157 -14.12 4.93 -4.48
C ASN A 157 -12.80 4.31 -4.93
N GLY A 158 -12.49 4.41 -6.23
CA GLY A 158 -11.30 3.83 -6.83
C GLY A 158 -10.03 4.59 -6.47
N ALA A 159 -8.94 3.84 -6.31
CA ALA A 159 -7.59 4.36 -6.23
C ALA A 159 -6.84 3.85 -7.46
N PRO A 160 -6.67 4.66 -8.49
CA PRO A 160 -6.02 4.23 -9.72
C PRO A 160 -4.54 3.94 -9.46
N TRP A 161 -4.08 2.79 -9.93
CA TRP A 161 -2.67 2.44 -9.93
C TRP A 161 -1.91 3.25 -10.98
N ILE A 162 -2.48 3.35 -12.19
CA ILE A 162 -2.01 4.19 -13.29
C ILE A 162 -3.19 4.48 -14.20
N ASP A 163 -3.21 5.62 -14.87
CA ASP A 163 -4.20 5.96 -15.88
C ASP A 163 -3.48 6.27 -17.19
N PHE A 164 -3.87 5.56 -18.26
CA PHE A 164 -3.35 5.77 -19.61
C PHE A 164 -4.16 6.78 -20.43
N THR A 165 -5.25 7.29 -19.88
CA THR A 165 -6.04 8.31 -20.58
C THR A 165 -5.35 9.67 -20.59
N TYR A 166 -5.54 10.42 -21.68
CA TYR A 166 -5.05 11.79 -21.75
C TYR A 166 -6.17 12.71 -22.28
N PRO A 167 -6.41 13.84 -21.66
CA PRO A 167 -5.79 14.33 -20.42
C PRO A 167 -6.14 13.46 -19.20
N GLN A 168 -5.26 13.45 -18.22
CA GLN A 168 -5.47 12.75 -16.97
C GLN A 168 -6.72 13.30 -16.26
N THR A 169 -7.53 12.40 -15.71
CA THR A 169 -8.76 12.74 -14.99
C THR A 169 -8.63 12.43 -13.51
N SER A 170 -9.21 13.29 -12.68
CA SER A 170 -9.30 13.01 -11.25
C SER A 170 -10.40 11.98 -11.01
N GLN A 171 -10.13 11.01 -10.14
CA GLN A 171 -11.09 10.03 -9.68
C GLN A 171 -11.18 10.10 -8.16
N ASP A 172 -12.31 10.57 -7.63
CA ASP A 172 -12.53 10.75 -6.19
C ASP A 172 -11.39 11.50 -5.47
N GLY A 173 -10.83 12.52 -6.13
CA GLY A 173 -9.70 13.28 -5.62
C GLY A 173 -8.31 12.70 -5.93
N TRP A 174 -8.24 11.57 -6.61
CA TRP A 174 -7.00 10.96 -7.06
C TRP A 174 -6.66 11.39 -8.49
N ILE A 175 -5.38 11.61 -8.73
CA ILE A 175 -4.84 11.82 -10.07
C ILE A 175 -3.67 10.85 -10.21
N SER A 176 -3.70 10.02 -11.25
CA SER A 176 -2.58 9.19 -11.63
C SER A 176 -1.68 9.97 -12.58
N LEU A 177 -0.40 10.05 -12.30
CA LEU A 177 0.59 10.78 -13.07
C LEU A 177 1.53 9.85 -13.82
#